data_2ca0116c07df460c0eef7a552ee3eff9
#
_entry.id   2ca0116c07df460c0eef7a552ee3eff9
#
_cell.length_a   1.000
_cell.length_b   1.000
_cell.length_c   1.000
_cell.angle_alpha   90.00
_cell.angle_beta   90.00
_cell.angle_gamma   90.00
#
_symmetry.space_group_name_H-M   'P 1'
#
loop_
_entity.id
_entity.type
_entity.pdbx_description
1 polymer ?
#
loop_
_entity_poly.entity_id
_entity_poly.type
_entity_poly.pdbx_seq_one_letter_code
_entity_poly.pdbx_strand_id
1 'polypeptide(L)'
;MNIGLILHEVLETAQHITITGFSNIAHYLIANPVISIFLCLALGYLIGKVKIKSFTIGATVGTLLVGLLISLVFKGAGTYEIDGTVKTIFFSLFIFAIGYEVGPSFFASLKSSGLKIIILSLFFAIAAFVVSIVLFKTFGIGAGEAGGILAGSLTQSAILGTADSTMKGMISGTELKTAESQMAIAYALTYVFGTVGVVVFLKNGAAKLIGVNLTDIVKKKINQTNFRESSSENAVVGNIKARAFCIENGAEFIGKTIGSLEEQYKDDLTITQIIRKGKQVNLAPDVHLLEGDTVTIIGLLDAVLHFEAPGMKETDDSEALKLDVIKQEIVLTNNFSLDVIKHLSENGIVISERRRDNDVLSEDQALKALDHLTLVGPKALIAKTVKKLGYVKDTGTETDVSFISIGLVVGLLIGAISFVVSGIPITLGSGGGALIGGLLFGYYQDKHSNYGLMPKATRWFCKSVGLNLFIAIVGLTSGASFLSALQSMGVKVLLIGVLVTILPHIASVYFGRFVLKLDAVDIIGSLCGAGTCTAALNGVVEEYESSIFAIAYTPGYAMGNILLTVLGPLVVAMCIH
;
A
#
# COMPACT_ATOMS: atom_id res chain seq x y z
N MET A 1 -16.92 64.87 21.15
CA MET A 1 -16.04 63.69 21.26
C MET A 1 -16.05 63.03 19.88
N ASN A 2 -14.92 62.98 19.21
CA ASN A 2 -14.86 62.67 17.78
C ASN A 2 -14.95 61.11 17.61
N ILE A 3 -16.11 60.63 17.15
CA ILE A 3 -16.41 59.21 16.94
C ILE A 3 -15.37 58.53 16.03
N GLY A 4 -14.76 59.29 15.10
CA GLY A 4 -13.69 58.79 14.25
C GLY A 4 -12.39 58.45 14.99
N LEU A 5 -12.06 59.17 16.04
CA LEU A 5 -10.89 58.90 16.88
C LEU A 5 -11.09 57.62 17.72
N ILE A 6 -12.29 57.42 18.24
CA ILE A 6 -12.62 56.21 19.04
C ILE A 6 -12.63 54.96 18.13
N LEU A 7 -13.15 55.07 16.91
CA LEU A 7 -13.11 53.96 15.94
C LEU A 7 -11.67 53.61 15.52
N HIS A 8 -10.82 54.63 15.34
CA HIS A 8 -9.42 54.43 14.99
C HIS A 8 -8.66 53.74 16.14
N GLU A 9 -8.84 54.18 17.41
CA GLU A 9 -8.25 53.52 18.58
C GLU A 9 -8.75 52.09 18.78
N VAL A 10 -10.05 51.83 18.58
CA VAL A 10 -10.63 50.49 18.67
C VAL A 10 -10.07 49.58 17.59
N LEU A 11 -9.92 50.04 16.35
CA LEU A 11 -9.33 49.28 15.25
C LEU A 11 -7.83 49.01 15.47
N GLU A 12 -7.06 50.00 15.92
CA GLU A 12 -5.65 49.79 16.27
C GLU A 12 -5.49 48.84 17.43
N THR A 13 -6.32 48.95 18.48
CA THR A 13 -6.30 48.05 19.63
C THR A 13 -6.68 46.61 19.22
N ALA A 14 -7.71 46.46 18.38
CA ALA A 14 -8.12 45.16 17.86
C ALA A 14 -7.02 44.54 16.98
N GLN A 15 -6.37 45.32 16.11
CA GLN A 15 -5.22 44.87 15.33
C GLN A 15 -4.05 44.49 16.22
N HIS A 16 -3.74 45.26 17.25
CA HIS A 16 -2.65 44.99 18.17
C HIS A 16 -2.90 43.72 19.01
N ILE A 17 -4.14 43.49 19.49
CA ILE A 17 -4.54 42.29 20.19
C ILE A 17 -4.45 41.06 19.28
N THR A 18 -4.88 41.20 18.02
CA THR A 18 -4.83 40.11 17.02
C THR A 18 -3.39 39.76 16.67
N ILE A 19 -2.51 40.74 16.48
CA ILE A 19 -1.08 40.52 16.18
C ILE A 19 -0.37 39.92 17.38
N THR A 20 -0.65 40.43 18.59
CA THR A 20 -0.03 39.90 19.83
C THR A 20 -0.51 38.47 20.13
N GLY A 21 -1.80 38.19 19.94
CA GLY A 21 -2.37 36.84 20.08
C GLY A 21 -1.77 35.85 19.09
N PHE A 22 -1.62 36.24 17.83
CA PHE A 22 -1.01 35.41 16.79
C PHE A 22 0.48 35.13 17.08
N SER A 23 1.23 36.16 17.53
CA SER A 23 2.63 36.02 17.93
C SER A 23 2.79 35.03 19.11
N ASN A 24 1.92 35.13 20.12
CA ASN A 24 1.95 34.21 21.27
C ASN A 24 1.66 32.76 20.85
N ILE A 25 0.69 32.54 19.96
CA ILE A 25 0.40 31.21 19.42
C ILE A 25 1.60 30.68 18.64
N ALA A 26 2.22 31.51 17.80
CA ALA A 26 3.38 31.12 17.01
C ALA A 26 4.56 30.70 17.91
N HIS A 27 4.89 31.52 18.93
CA HIS A 27 5.94 31.17 19.89
C HIS A 27 5.61 29.88 20.66
N TYR A 28 4.35 29.70 21.07
CA TYR A 28 3.93 28.48 21.77
C TYR A 28 4.09 27.23 20.90
N LEU A 29 3.69 27.28 19.64
CA LEU A 29 3.79 26.17 18.68
C LEU A 29 5.25 25.84 18.35
N ILE A 30 6.11 26.85 18.24
CA ILE A 30 7.56 26.65 18.02
C ILE A 30 8.20 26.02 19.25
N ALA A 31 7.85 26.49 20.45
CA ALA A 31 8.35 25.92 21.71
C ALA A 31 7.83 24.49 21.98
N ASN A 32 6.70 24.11 21.37
CA ASN A 32 6.08 22.79 21.51
C ASN A 32 5.96 22.09 20.15
N PRO A 33 7.07 21.67 19.52
CA PRO A 33 7.08 21.16 18.16
C PRO A 33 6.23 19.90 17.96
N VAL A 34 5.98 19.13 19.02
CA VAL A 34 5.12 17.94 18.98
C VAL A 34 3.70 18.30 18.52
N ILE A 35 3.15 19.41 19.03
CA ILE A 35 1.82 19.88 18.62
C ILE A 35 1.82 20.24 17.13
N SER A 36 2.85 20.94 16.68
CA SER A 36 3.00 21.33 15.27
C SER A 36 3.16 20.13 14.35
N ILE A 37 3.88 19.09 14.76
CA ILE A 37 4.01 17.83 14.01
C ILE A 37 2.65 17.15 13.81
N PHE A 38 1.85 17.00 14.88
CA PHE A 38 0.52 16.40 14.77
C PHE A 38 -0.48 17.29 14.03
N LEU A 39 -0.34 18.61 14.13
CA LEU A 39 -1.13 19.55 13.32
C LEU A 39 -0.81 19.39 11.83
N CYS A 40 0.47 19.27 11.48
CA CYS A 40 0.89 18.97 10.10
C CYS A 40 0.29 17.65 9.61
N LEU A 41 0.29 16.62 10.44
CA LEU A 41 -0.28 15.34 10.10
C LEU A 41 -1.80 15.46 9.86
N ALA A 42 -2.55 16.05 10.79
CA ALA A 42 -3.99 16.20 10.70
C ALA A 42 -4.41 17.00 9.45
N LEU A 43 -3.87 18.22 9.30
CA LEU A 43 -4.18 19.09 8.15
C LEU A 43 -3.63 18.51 6.84
N GLY A 44 -2.46 17.87 6.87
CA GLY A 44 -1.85 17.23 5.71
C GLY A 44 -2.69 16.10 5.15
N TYR A 45 -3.27 15.26 6.00
CA TYR A 45 -4.21 14.21 5.58
C TYR A 45 -5.53 14.77 5.04
N LEU A 46 -6.01 15.90 5.58
CA LEU A 46 -7.19 16.57 5.04
C LEU A 46 -6.92 17.16 3.65
N ILE A 47 -5.82 17.90 3.48
CA ILE A 47 -5.40 18.46 2.20
C ILE A 47 -5.07 17.35 1.20
N GLY A 48 -4.44 16.27 1.68
CA GLY A 48 -4.09 15.12 0.86
C GLY A 48 -5.29 14.42 0.20
N LYS A 49 -6.50 14.57 0.77
CA LYS A 49 -7.75 14.04 0.20
C LYS A 49 -8.32 14.91 -0.93
N VAL A 50 -7.80 16.11 -1.13
CA VAL A 50 -8.28 17.02 -2.18
C VAL A 50 -7.99 16.40 -3.55
N LYS A 51 -9.06 16.23 -4.34
CA LYS A 51 -9.00 15.75 -5.72
C LYS A 51 -9.07 16.91 -6.70
N ILE A 52 -8.11 16.96 -7.61
CA ILE A 52 -8.09 17.90 -8.73
C ILE A 52 -8.23 17.07 -10.00
N LYS A 53 -9.44 17.01 -10.55
CA LYS A 53 -9.83 16.08 -11.64
C LYS A 53 -9.56 14.62 -11.21
N SER A 54 -8.70 13.88 -11.91
CA SER A 54 -8.31 12.50 -11.60
C SER A 54 -7.12 12.39 -10.64
N PHE A 55 -6.51 13.50 -10.23
CA PHE A 55 -5.33 13.53 -9.36
C PHE A 55 -5.72 13.83 -7.90
N THR A 56 -5.18 13.05 -6.96
CA THR A 56 -5.27 13.32 -5.51
C THR A 56 -3.90 13.79 -5.04
N ILE A 57 -3.83 14.88 -4.26
CA ILE A 57 -2.58 15.46 -3.76
C ILE A 57 -1.76 14.43 -2.98
N GLY A 58 -2.41 13.59 -2.19
CA GLY A 58 -1.79 12.58 -1.34
C GLY A 58 -1.35 13.15 0.02
N ALA A 59 -1.45 12.29 1.06
CA ALA A 59 -1.17 12.70 2.44
C ALA A 59 0.27 13.22 2.63
N THR A 60 1.25 12.61 1.95
CA THR A 60 2.67 12.96 2.08
C THR A 60 2.96 14.39 1.59
N VAL A 61 2.47 14.73 0.40
CA VAL A 61 2.62 16.10 -0.14
C VAL A 61 1.82 17.08 0.68
N GLY A 62 0.57 16.72 1.07
CA GLY A 62 -0.25 17.54 1.94
C GLY A 62 0.44 17.87 3.27
N THR A 63 1.04 16.87 3.92
CA THR A 63 1.77 17.03 5.19
C THR A 63 3.01 17.92 5.01
N LEU A 64 3.77 17.72 3.93
CA LEU A 64 4.92 18.57 3.62
C LEU A 64 4.52 20.03 3.43
N LEU A 65 3.51 20.28 2.60
CA LEU A 65 3.02 21.64 2.32
C LEU A 65 2.53 22.34 3.58
N VAL A 66 1.80 21.65 4.45
CA VAL A 66 1.35 22.20 5.74
C VAL A 66 2.55 22.55 6.62
N GLY A 67 3.54 21.65 6.73
CA GLY A 67 4.74 21.91 7.51
C GLY A 67 5.54 23.11 7.02
N LEU A 68 5.73 23.20 5.70
CA LEU A 68 6.38 24.36 5.06
C LEU A 68 5.61 25.66 5.30
N LEU A 69 4.27 25.64 5.18
CA LEU A 69 3.43 26.80 5.40
C LEU A 69 3.44 27.26 6.86
N ILE A 70 3.29 26.35 7.81
CA ILE A 70 3.34 26.68 9.25
C ILE A 70 4.69 27.32 9.59
N SER A 71 5.79 26.71 9.15
CA SER A 71 7.13 27.26 9.41
C SER A 71 7.36 28.61 8.73
N LEU A 72 6.86 28.78 7.50
CA LEU A 72 6.96 30.06 6.76
C LEU A 72 6.18 31.17 7.46
N VAL A 73 4.92 30.89 7.85
CA VAL A 73 4.03 31.85 8.50
C VAL A 73 4.57 32.27 9.86
N PHE A 74 5.18 31.35 10.60
CA PHE A 74 5.73 31.61 11.95
C PHE A 74 7.19 32.02 11.94
N LYS A 75 7.81 32.21 10.78
CA LYS A 75 9.23 32.60 10.64
C LYS A 75 9.61 33.82 11.50
N GLY A 76 8.70 34.80 11.63
CA GLY A 76 8.92 35.99 12.47
C GLY A 76 9.01 35.71 13.98
N ALA A 77 8.48 34.58 14.45
CA ALA A 77 8.53 34.17 15.86
C ALA A 77 9.71 33.23 16.17
N GLY A 78 10.37 32.67 15.14
CA GLY A 78 11.52 31.78 15.30
C GLY A 78 11.55 30.65 14.27
N THR A 79 12.43 29.69 14.51
CA THR A 79 12.59 28.49 13.67
C THR A 79 12.35 27.24 14.50
N TYR A 80 11.79 26.21 13.85
CA TYR A 80 11.63 24.91 14.51
C TYR A 80 12.96 24.19 14.66
N GLU A 81 13.30 23.83 15.89
CA GLU A 81 14.43 22.96 16.23
C GLU A 81 13.87 21.64 16.74
N ILE A 82 14.00 20.58 15.94
CA ILE A 82 13.50 19.25 16.26
C ILE A 82 14.68 18.29 16.24
N ASP A 83 14.81 17.48 17.30
CA ASP A 83 15.89 16.51 17.40
C ASP A 83 15.86 15.53 16.22
N GLY A 84 17.00 15.37 15.55
CA GLY A 84 17.14 14.50 14.40
C GLY A 84 16.89 13.01 14.72
N THR A 85 17.03 12.61 15.98
CA THR A 85 16.72 11.24 16.43
C THR A 85 15.25 10.91 16.23
N VAL A 86 14.33 11.85 16.53
CA VAL A 86 12.89 11.68 16.31
C VAL A 86 12.59 11.45 14.84
N LYS A 87 13.20 12.27 13.97
CA LYS A 87 13.09 12.13 12.50
C LYS A 87 13.57 10.73 12.05
N THR A 88 14.70 10.27 12.57
CA THR A 88 15.32 8.98 12.21
C THR A 88 14.47 7.79 12.70
N ILE A 89 13.88 7.86 13.90
CA ILE A 89 13.00 6.79 14.41
C ILE A 89 11.81 6.56 13.49
N PHE A 90 11.07 7.61 13.16
CA PHE A 90 9.89 7.50 12.30
C PHE A 90 10.25 7.04 10.89
N PHE A 91 11.36 7.53 10.36
CA PHE A 91 11.85 7.09 9.07
C PHE A 91 12.26 5.62 9.07
N SER A 92 12.97 5.15 10.11
CA SER A 92 13.39 3.75 10.21
C SER A 92 12.20 2.80 10.32
N LEU A 93 11.17 3.15 11.09
CA LEU A 93 9.93 2.38 11.17
C LEU A 93 9.21 2.31 9.82
N PHE A 94 9.14 3.43 9.11
CA PHE A 94 8.54 3.51 7.78
C PHE A 94 9.25 2.59 6.78
N ILE A 95 10.56 2.72 6.67
CA ILE A 95 11.33 2.01 5.64
C ILE A 95 11.47 0.52 5.96
N PHE A 96 11.56 0.17 7.25
CA PHE A 96 11.53 -1.22 7.69
C PHE A 96 10.20 -1.90 7.32
N ALA A 97 9.07 -1.23 7.54
CA ALA A 97 7.77 -1.77 7.19
C ALA A 97 7.60 -1.98 5.68
N ILE A 98 8.20 -1.11 4.85
CA ILE A 98 8.29 -1.35 3.40
C ILE A 98 9.10 -2.61 3.13
N GLY A 99 10.32 -2.71 3.65
CA GLY A 99 11.18 -3.87 3.46
C GLY A 99 10.49 -5.17 3.88
N TYR A 100 9.87 -5.16 5.06
CA TYR A 100 9.14 -6.30 5.59
C TYR A 100 7.99 -6.76 4.66
N GLU A 101 7.24 -5.83 4.10
CA GLU A 101 6.12 -6.14 3.19
C GLU A 101 6.61 -6.66 1.83
N VAL A 102 7.72 -6.12 1.32
CA VAL A 102 8.24 -6.44 -0.02
C VAL A 102 9.15 -7.66 -0.01
N GLY A 103 9.72 -8.01 1.16
CA GLY A 103 10.70 -9.08 1.32
C GLY A 103 10.28 -10.43 0.73
N PRO A 104 9.10 -10.97 1.07
CA PRO A 104 8.60 -12.22 0.51
C PRO A 104 8.54 -12.20 -1.02
N SER A 105 7.93 -11.16 -1.59
CA SER A 105 7.78 -11.01 -3.05
C SER A 105 9.12 -10.82 -3.76
N PHE A 106 10.07 -10.13 -3.13
CA PHE A 106 11.41 -9.95 -3.67
C PHE A 106 12.13 -11.29 -3.82
N PHE A 107 12.22 -12.08 -2.76
CA PHE A 107 12.91 -13.38 -2.80
C PHE A 107 12.17 -14.42 -3.65
N ALA A 108 10.83 -14.39 -3.69
CA ALA A 108 10.04 -15.23 -4.58
C ALA A 108 10.31 -14.92 -6.05
N SER A 109 10.37 -13.64 -6.43
CA SER A 109 10.59 -13.22 -7.81
C SER A 109 11.99 -13.59 -8.34
N LEU A 110 13.00 -13.71 -7.46
CA LEU A 110 14.32 -14.21 -7.84
C LEU A 110 14.32 -15.67 -8.28
N LYS A 111 13.35 -16.47 -7.83
CA LYS A 111 13.25 -17.92 -8.11
C LYS A 111 12.32 -18.26 -9.29
N SER A 112 11.46 -17.34 -9.69
CA SER A 112 10.38 -17.58 -10.65
C SER A 112 10.71 -17.11 -12.07
N SER A 113 9.78 -17.35 -13.02
CA SER A 113 9.78 -16.83 -14.39
C SER A 113 9.77 -15.29 -14.48
N GLY A 114 9.73 -14.60 -13.37
CA GLY A 114 9.79 -13.14 -13.24
C GLY A 114 11.16 -12.50 -13.53
N LEU A 115 12.19 -13.29 -13.87
CA LEU A 115 13.55 -12.78 -14.09
C LEU A 115 13.59 -11.64 -15.13
N LYS A 116 12.80 -11.70 -16.19
CA LYS A 116 12.73 -10.62 -17.20
C LYS A 116 12.19 -9.31 -16.60
N ILE A 117 11.21 -9.40 -15.69
CA ILE A 117 10.65 -8.23 -14.98
C ILE A 117 11.70 -7.63 -14.05
N ILE A 118 12.45 -8.47 -13.34
CA ILE A 118 13.57 -8.04 -12.48
C ILE A 118 14.63 -7.32 -13.32
N ILE A 119 15.02 -7.88 -14.46
CA ILE A 119 16.00 -7.26 -15.37
C ILE A 119 15.47 -5.92 -15.90
N LEU A 120 14.18 -5.83 -16.25
CA LEU A 120 13.58 -4.57 -16.68
C LEU A 120 13.59 -3.53 -15.57
N SER A 121 13.27 -3.91 -14.33
CA SER A 121 13.30 -3.02 -13.17
C SER A 121 14.72 -2.55 -12.83
N LEU A 122 15.70 -3.44 -12.95
CA LEU A 122 17.12 -3.09 -12.78
C LEU A 122 17.58 -2.10 -13.87
N PHE A 123 17.21 -2.36 -15.13
CA PHE A 123 17.50 -1.45 -16.23
C PHE A 123 16.87 -0.07 -16.00
N PHE A 124 15.60 -0.03 -15.54
CA PHE A 124 14.92 1.22 -15.19
C PHE A 124 15.68 2.00 -14.12
N ALA A 125 16.12 1.34 -13.04
CA ALA A 125 16.88 1.98 -11.97
C ALA A 125 18.24 2.51 -12.49
N ILE A 126 18.96 1.75 -13.31
CA ILE A 126 20.21 2.18 -13.94
C ILE A 126 19.98 3.38 -14.87
N ALA A 127 18.91 3.31 -15.70
CA ALA A 127 18.57 4.42 -16.59
C ALA A 127 18.21 5.69 -15.79
N ALA A 128 17.43 5.54 -14.69
CA ALA A 128 17.11 6.64 -13.81
C ALA A 128 18.36 7.24 -13.16
N PHE A 129 19.30 6.40 -12.71
CA PHE A 129 20.58 6.85 -12.17
C PHE A 129 21.40 7.63 -13.19
N VAL A 130 21.63 7.06 -14.37
CA VAL A 130 22.46 7.68 -15.43
C VAL A 130 21.86 9.01 -15.88
N VAL A 131 20.54 9.02 -16.17
CA VAL A 131 19.83 10.24 -16.58
C VAL A 131 19.94 11.32 -15.50
N SER A 132 19.72 10.95 -14.23
CA SER A 132 19.82 11.89 -13.12
C SER A 132 21.22 12.48 -12.98
N ILE A 133 22.27 11.65 -12.96
CA ILE A 133 23.65 12.12 -12.82
C ILE A 133 24.06 13.03 -13.99
N VAL A 134 23.72 12.65 -15.22
CA VAL A 134 24.03 13.48 -16.41
C VAL A 134 23.36 14.84 -16.29
N LEU A 135 22.06 14.87 -15.99
CA LEU A 135 21.32 16.12 -15.85
C LEU A 135 21.81 16.95 -14.65
N PHE A 136 22.04 16.32 -13.50
CA PHE A 136 22.46 17.04 -12.30
C PHE A 136 23.84 17.68 -12.47
N LYS A 137 24.80 16.97 -13.04
CA LYS A 137 26.13 17.53 -13.34
C LYS A 137 26.08 18.60 -14.42
N THR A 138 25.30 18.39 -15.49
CA THR A 138 25.17 19.37 -16.58
C THR A 138 24.56 20.69 -16.11
N PHE A 139 23.59 20.61 -15.20
CA PHE A 139 22.87 21.78 -14.71
C PHE A 139 23.36 22.29 -13.34
N GLY A 140 24.43 21.72 -12.79
CA GLY A 140 24.99 22.12 -11.49
C GLY A 140 23.94 22.01 -10.36
N ILE A 141 23.33 20.83 -10.21
CA ILE A 141 22.34 20.53 -9.17
C ILE A 141 23.09 20.10 -7.91
N GLY A 142 22.81 20.77 -6.79
CA GLY A 142 23.40 20.43 -5.49
C GLY A 142 22.74 19.20 -4.85
N ALA A 143 23.40 18.66 -3.81
CA ALA A 143 22.99 17.41 -3.14
C ALA A 143 21.53 17.42 -2.65
N GLY A 144 21.07 18.51 -2.02
CA GLY A 144 19.70 18.64 -1.56
C GLY A 144 18.70 18.62 -2.71
N GLU A 145 18.93 19.46 -3.73
CA GLU A 145 18.07 19.47 -4.92
C GLU A 145 18.03 18.08 -5.59
N ALA A 146 19.19 17.44 -5.74
CA ALA A 146 19.31 16.12 -6.38
C ALA A 146 18.47 15.06 -5.66
N GLY A 147 18.57 14.98 -4.32
CA GLY A 147 17.76 14.07 -3.51
C GLY A 147 16.26 14.33 -3.65
N GLY A 148 15.86 15.59 -3.64
CA GLY A 148 14.46 16.00 -3.79
C GLY A 148 13.91 15.72 -5.18
N ILE A 149 14.63 16.08 -6.25
CA ILE A 149 14.22 15.81 -7.64
C ILE A 149 14.08 14.32 -7.86
N LEU A 150 15.07 13.52 -7.43
CA LEU A 150 15.01 12.07 -7.62
C LEU A 150 13.81 11.44 -6.89
N ALA A 151 13.61 11.80 -5.61
CA ALA A 151 12.52 11.30 -4.80
C ALA A 151 11.13 11.66 -5.39
N GLY A 152 10.96 12.90 -5.83
CA GLY A 152 9.69 13.37 -6.38
C GLY A 152 9.42 12.81 -7.76
N SER A 153 10.39 12.89 -8.66
CA SER A 153 10.26 12.42 -10.05
C SER A 153 9.97 10.94 -10.18
N LEU A 154 10.52 10.12 -9.27
CA LEU A 154 10.32 8.67 -9.23
C LEU A 154 9.24 8.25 -8.21
N THR A 155 8.54 9.19 -7.60
CA THR A 155 7.51 8.97 -6.55
C THR A 155 7.99 8.10 -5.37
N GLN A 156 9.31 8.07 -5.13
CA GLN A 156 9.94 7.23 -4.11
C GLN A 156 10.36 8.06 -2.89
N SER A 157 9.43 8.26 -1.97
CA SER A 157 9.66 9.05 -0.76
C SER A 157 10.75 8.49 0.17
N ALA A 158 11.08 7.20 0.06
CA ALA A 158 12.16 6.58 0.82
C ALA A 158 13.54 7.21 0.50
N ILE A 159 13.72 7.74 -0.71
CA ILE A 159 14.93 8.46 -1.12
C ILE A 159 15.20 9.65 -0.20
N LEU A 160 14.17 10.36 0.25
CA LEU A 160 14.36 11.53 1.12
C LEU A 160 15.14 11.20 2.39
N GLY A 161 14.81 10.11 3.04
CA GLY A 161 15.49 9.74 4.27
C GLY A 161 16.88 9.12 4.04
N THR A 162 17.07 8.37 2.95
CA THR A 162 18.39 7.84 2.61
C THR A 162 19.33 8.94 2.14
N ALA A 163 18.84 9.92 1.37
CA ALA A 163 19.55 11.12 0.98
C ALA A 163 19.91 12.00 2.21
N ASP A 164 18.94 12.23 3.10
CA ASP A 164 19.16 12.95 4.36
C ASP A 164 20.28 12.31 5.21
N SER A 165 20.23 10.98 5.37
CA SER A 165 21.25 10.24 6.11
C SER A 165 22.63 10.37 5.49
N THR A 166 22.72 10.38 4.16
CA THR A 166 23.98 10.55 3.44
C THR A 166 24.52 11.97 3.58
N MET A 167 23.66 12.98 3.43
CA MET A 167 24.07 14.39 3.60
C MET A 167 24.60 14.62 5.02
N LYS A 168 23.95 14.09 6.06
CA LYS A 168 24.42 14.17 7.45
C LYS A 168 25.78 13.53 7.71
N GLY A 169 26.13 12.51 6.94
CA GLY A 169 27.45 11.89 7.01
C GLY A 169 28.57 12.66 6.31
N MET A 170 28.23 13.62 5.45
CA MET A 170 29.18 14.30 4.56
C MET A 170 29.23 15.82 4.75
N ILE A 171 28.14 16.46 5.13
CA ILE A 171 28.03 17.90 5.34
C ILE A 171 27.35 18.21 6.70
N SER A 172 27.55 19.40 7.24
CA SER A 172 27.06 19.76 8.57
C SER A 172 26.66 21.24 8.68
N GLY A 173 26.09 21.62 9.81
CA GLY A 173 25.78 23.01 10.12
C GLY A 173 24.75 23.64 9.18
N THR A 174 25.04 24.86 8.73
CA THR A 174 24.14 25.65 7.86
C THR A 174 23.99 25.03 6.46
N GLU A 175 25.07 24.43 5.95
CA GLU A 175 25.05 23.76 4.64
C GLU A 175 24.06 22.58 4.62
N LEU A 176 24.09 21.74 5.65
CA LEU A 176 23.13 20.64 5.80
C LEU A 176 21.68 21.14 5.87
N LYS A 177 21.42 22.15 6.71
CA LYS A 177 20.06 22.74 6.83
C LYS A 177 19.56 23.31 5.50
N THR A 178 20.45 23.92 4.72
CA THR A 178 20.10 24.44 3.39
C THR A 178 19.79 23.31 2.42
N ALA A 179 20.62 22.27 2.39
CA ALA A 179 20.42 21.09 1.54
C ALA A 179 19.11 20.32 1.90
N GLU A 180 18.82 20.13 3.19
CA GLU A 180 17.55 19.53 3.64
C GLU A 180 16.34 20.34 3.17
N SER A 181 16.41 21.66 3.24
CA SER A 181 15.35 22.55 2.76
C SER A 181 15.18 22.48 1.25
N GLN A 182 16.27 22.53 0.49
CA GLN A 182 16.26 22.37 -0.96
C GLN A 182 15.67 21.02 -1.37
N MET A 183 16.02 19.94 -0.65
CA MET A 183 15.50 18.60 -0.89
C MET A 183 13.97 18.54 -0.71
N ALA A 184 13.44 19.13 0.37
CA ALA A 184 12.01 19.17 0.63
C ALA A 184 11.24 19.91 -0.48
N ILE A 185 11.76 21.05 -0.92
CA ILE A 185 11.13 21.89 -1.94
C ILE A 185 11.19 21.23 -3.31
N ALA A 186 12.36 20.70 -3.69
CA ALA A 186 12.52 19.98 -4.95
C ALA A 186 11.59 18.76 -5.03
N TYR A 187 11.45 18.02 -3.92
CA TYR A 187 10.49 16.93 -3.83
C TYR A 187 9.05 17.39 -4.07
N ALA A 188 8.60 18.43 -3.36
CA ALA A 188 7.24 18.95 -3.51
C ALA A 188 6.94 19.37 -4.96
N LEU A 189 7.88 20.05 -5.62
CA LEU A 189 7.73 20.53 -7.00
C LEU A 189 7.68 19.38 -8.02
N THR A 190 8.52 18.35 -7.85
CA THR A 190 8.67 17.28 -8.84
C THR A 190 7.70 16.13 -8.64
N TYR A 191 7.20 15.90 -7.42
CA TYR A 191 6.29 14.80 -7.10
C TYR A 191 4.96 14.85 -7.87
N VAL A 192 4.40 16.05 -8.04
CA VAL A 192 3.13 16.21 -8.78
C VAL A 192 3.29 15.71 -10.21
N PHE A 193 4.38 16.12 -10.88
CA PHE A 193 4.67 15.66 -12.22
C PHE A 193 5.09 14.19 -12.24
N GLY A 194 5.90 13.73 -11.30
CA GLY A 194 6.30 12.34 -11.12
C GLY A 194 5.09 11.40 -11.07
N THR A 195 4.01 11.81 -10.40
CA THR A 195 2.77 11.02 -10.34
C THR A 195 1.94 11.17 -11.61
N VAL A 196 1.53 12.40 -11.96
CA VAL A 196 0.62 12.65 -13.09
C VAL A 196 1.28 12.28 -14.43
N GLY A 197 2.57 12.64 -14.59
CA GLY A 197 3.33 12.36 -15.81
C GLY A 197 3.48 10.87 -16.08
N VAL A 198 3.79 10.09 -15.05
CA VAL A 198 3.90 8.61 -15.16
C VAL A 198 2.55 7.98 -15.48
N VAL A 199 1.46 8.41 -14.80
CA VAL A 199 0.10 7.92 -15.09
C VAL A 199 -0.26 8.16 -16.56
N VAL A 200 -0.10 9.40 -17.04
CA VAL A 200 -0.42 9.76 -18.42
C VAL A 200 0.48 9.01 -19.42
N PHE A 201 1.78 8.91 -19.11
CA PHE A 201 2.74 8.24 -19.96
C PHE A 201 2.45 6.74 -20.09
N LEU A 202 2.29 6.02 -18.98
CA LEU A 202 2.07 4.56 -19.00
C LEU A 202 0.69 4.20 -19.53
N LYS A 203 -0.35 5.01 -19.22
CA LYS A 203 -1.70 4.82 -19.73
C LYS A 203 -1.82 5.02 -21.24
N ASN A 204 -1.20 6.07 -21.80
CA ASN A 204 -1.42 6.50 -23.18
C ASN A 204 -0.16 6.47 -24.04
N GLY A 205 1.00 6.82 -23.49
CA GLY A 205 2.25 6.99 -24.22
C GLY A 205 2.95 5.66 -24.50
N ALA A 206 3.06 4.79 -23.52
CA ALA A 206 3.81 3.54 -23.63
C ALA A 206 3.25 2.61 -24.72
N ALA A 207 1.93 2.43 -24.80
CA ALA A 207 1.29 1.64 -25.84
C ALA A 207 1.55 2.18 -27.25
N LYS A 208 1.52 3.52 -27.41
CA LYS A 208 1.84 4.20 -28.68
C LYS A 208 3.31 4.00 -29.09
N LEU A 209 4.25 4.08 -28.12
CA LEU A 209 5.68 3.85 -28.38
C LEU A 209 5.96 2.40 -28.78
N ILE A 210 5.22 1.44 -28.21
CA ILE A 210 5.33 0.02 -28.58
C ILE A 210 4.67 -0.26 -29.93
N GLY A 211 3.78 0.60 -30.39
CA GLY A 211 3.07 0.45 -31.68
C GLY A 211 1.99 -0.61 -31.64
N VAL A 212 1.28 -0.78 -30.51
CA VAL A 212 0.29 -1.86 -30.33
C VAL A 212 -1.04 -1.31 -29.82
N ASN A 213 -2.12 -2.05 -30.16
CA ASN A 213 -3.40 -1.86 -29.50
C ASN A 213 -3.42 -2.65 -28.19
N LEU A 214 -3.34 -1.93 -27.07
CA LEU A 214 -3.22 -2.56 -25.76
C LEU A 214 -4.48 -3.34 -25.37
N THR A 215 -5.67 -2.90 -25.79
CA THR A 215 -6.93 -3.60 -25.54
C THR A 215 -6.92 -5.02 -26.12
N ASP A 216 -6.40 -5.18 -27.34
CA ASP A 216 -6.33 -6.50 -27.99
C ASP A 216 -5.32 -7.42 -27.29
N ILE A 217 -4.19 -6.85 -26.84
CA ILE A 217 -3.16 -7.61 -26.11
C ILE A 217 -3.67 -8.03 -24.73
N VAL A 218 -4.39 -7.17 -24.02
CA VAL A 218 -5.01 -7.50 -22.73
C VAL A 218 -5.97 -8.68 -22.89
N LYS A 219 -6.90 -8.61 -23.85
CA LYS A 219 -7.83 -9.71 -24.15
C LYS A 219 -7.11 -11.01 -24.49
N LYS A 220 -6.09 -10.93 -25.35
CA LYS A 220 -5.28 -12.10 -25.73
C LYS A 220 -4.57 -12.73 -24.53
N LYS A 221 -3.99 -11.89 -23.66
CA LYS A 221 -3.26 -12.35 -22.47
C LYS A 221 -4.18 -12.97 -21.44
N ILE A 222 -5.36 -12.40 -21.18
CA ILE A 222 -6.40 -12.99 -20.31
C ILE A 222 -6.74 -14.40 -20.78
N ASN A 223 -6.98 -14.58 -22.10
CA ASN A 223 -7.30 -15.88 -22.66
C ASN A 223 -6.14 -16.89 -22.59
N GLN A 224 -4.89 -16.44 -22.71
CA GLN A 224 -3.71 -17.31 -22.67
C GLN A 224 -3.33 -17.74 -21.26
N THR A 225 -3.57 -16.90 -20.27
CA THR A 225 -3.18 -17.17 -18.87
C THR A 225 -4.30 -17.80 -18.06
N ASN A 226 -5.49 -18.07 -18.65
CA ASN A 226 -6.70 -18.44 -17.91
C ASN A 226 -6.94 -17.50 -16.72
N PHE A 227 -6.50 -16.25 -16.86
CA PHE A 227 -6.63 -15.23 -15.82
C PHE A 227 -8.11 -14.94 -15.60
N ARG A 228 -8.65 -15.52 -14.56
CA ARG A 228 -9.98 -15.13 -14.07
C ARG A 228 -9.81 -13.81 -13.34
N GLU A 229 -10.38 -12.75 -13.90
CA GLU A 229 -10.52 -11.52 -13.17
C GLU A 229 -11.21 -11.83 -11.85
N SER A 230 -10.62 -11.42 -10.75
CA SER A 230 -11.28 -11.42 -9.44
C SER A 230 -12.39 -10.34 -9.43
N SER A 231 -13.10 -10.25 -10.56
CA SER A 231 -14.29 -9.44 -10.66
C SER A 231 -15.42 -10.25 -10.09
N SER A 232 -15.83 -9.77 -8.97
CA SER A 232 -17.13 -9.99 -8.37
C SER A 232 -17.30 -11.26 -7.53
N GLU A 233 -17.66 -10.97 -6.32
CA GLU A 233 -18.45 -11.77 -5.40
C GLU A 233 -19.58 -12.61 -6.08
N ASN A 234 -19.89 -12.32 -7.35
CA ASN A 234 -20.95 -12.98 -8.13
C ASN A 234 -20.52 -14.27 -8.87
N ALA A 235 -19.23 -14.58 -9.03
CA ALA A 235 -18.77 -15.78 -9.74
C ALA A 235 -18.81 -17.07 -8.88
N VAL A 236 -19.01 -16.95 -7.57
CA VAL A 236 -19.06 -18.06 -6.61
C VAL A 236 -20.39 -18.82 -6.68
N VAL A 237 -21.39 -18.33 -7.41
CA VAL A 237 -22.81 -18.73 -7.24
C VAL A 237 -23.34 -19.69 -8.33
N GLY A 238 -22.49 -20.31 -9.17
CA GLY A 238 -22.95 -21.09 -10.32
C GLY A 238 -23.93 -22.25 -9.99
N ASN A 239 -23.71 -23.01 -8.92
CA ASN A 239 -24.53 -24.17 -8.55
C ASN A 239 -25.14 -24.08 -7.13
N ILE A 240 -24.95 -22.97 -6.42
CA ILE A 240 -25.47 -22.77 -5.08
C ILE A 240 -26.62 -21.79 -5.14
N LYS A 241 -27.68 -22.18 -4.48
CA LYS A 241 -28.84 -21.32 -4.29
C LYS A 241 -28.95 -20.96 -2.82
N ALA A 242 -29.09 -19.66 -2.56
CA ALA A 242 -29.55 -19.16 -1.28
C ALA A 242 -31.04 -18.92 -1.37
N ARG A 243 -31.78 -19.41 -0.41
CA ARG A 243 -33.21 -19.12 -0.25
C ARG A 243 -33.51 -18.75 1.19
N ALA A 244 -34.46 -17.88 1.35
CA ALA A 244 -34.96 -17.48 2.67
C ALA A 244 -36.38 -17.97 2.85
N PHE A 245 -36.67 -18.56 4.02
CA PHE A 245 -37.98 -19.09 4.37
C PHE A 245 -38.45 -18.47 5.68
N CYS A 246 -39.69 -18.04 5.71
CA CYS A 246 -40.37 -17.65 6.94
C CYS A 246 -41.02 -18.90 7.55
N ILE A 247 -40.79 -19.15 8.83
CA ILE A 247 -41.39 -20.28 9.57
C ILE A 247 -42.76 -19.88 10.08
N GLU A 248 -43.82 -20.45 9.49
CA GLU A 248 -45.20 -20.23 9.87
C GLU A 248 -45.65 -21.20 10.98
N ASN A 249 -46.78 -20.90 11.61
CA ASN A 249 -47.34 -21.74 12.66
C ASN A 249 -47.61 -23.17 12.14
N GLY A 250 -47.17 -24.17 12.90
CA GLY A 250 -47.35 -25.59 12.53
C GLY A 250 -46.22 -26.14 11.63
N ALA A 251 -45.16 -25.38 11.33
CA ALA A 251 -44.04 -25.90 10.57
C ALA A 251 -43.30 -27.03 11.30
N GLU A 252 -42.94 -28.07 10.57
CA GLU A 252 -42.27 -29.28 11.09
C GLU A 252 -40.95 -28.99 11.79
N PHE A 253 -40.30 -27.87 11.45
CA PHE A 253 -38.98 -27.50 11.95
C PHE A 253 -39.02 -26.65 13.22
N ILE A 254 -40.18 -26.26 13.71
CA ILE A 254 -40.31 -25.53 14.98
C ILE A 254 -39.77 -26.40 16.12
N GLY A 255 -38.86 -25.83 16.90
CA GLY A 255 -38.19 -26.52 18.02
C GLY A 255 -37.04 -27.40 17.66
N LYS A 256 -36.76 -27.66 16.36
CA LYS A 256 -35.52 -28.35 15.95
C LYS A 256 -34.34 -27.39 16.07
N THR A 257 -33.14 -27.92 16.37
CA THR A 257 -31.92 -27.15 16.43
C THR A 257 -31.27 -27.04 15.06
N ILE A 258 -30.47 -25.98 14.84
CA ILE A 258 -29.68 -25.82 13.61
C ILE A 258 -28.86 -27.08 13.33
N GLY A 259 -28.11 -27.59 14.35
CA GLY A 259 -27.28 -28.77 14.20
C GLY A 259 -28.04 -30.01 13.78
N SER A 260 -29.22 -30.27 14.36
CA SER A 260 -30.06 -31.43 14.00
C SER A 260 -30.58 -31.36 12.57
N LEU A 261 -30.88 -30.18 12.09
CA LEU A 261 -31.36 -29.98 10.71
C LEU A 261 -30.19 -30.13 9.70
N GLU A 262 -29.04 -29.55 9.96
CA GLU A 262 -27.86 -29.70 9.09
C GLU A 262 -27.41 -31.15 9.01
N GLU A 263 -27.47 -31.91 10.13
CA GLU A 263 -27.15 -33.34 10.17
C GLU A 263 -28.19 -34.18 9.39
N GLN A 264 -29.47 -33.83 9.46
CA GLN A 264 -30.52 -34.48 8.70
C GLN A 264 -30.30 -34.39 7.18
N TYR A 265 -29.75 -33.28 6.70
CA TYR A 265 -29.44 -33.06 5.28
C TYR A 265 -27.98 -33.40 4.92
N LYS A 266 -27.27 -34.16 5.78
CA LYS A 266 -25.90 -34.69 5.53
C LYS A 266 -24.89 -33.62 5.10
N ASP A 267 -25.01 -32.43 5.67
CA ASP A 267 -24.16 -31.30 5.33
C ASP A 267 -24.35 -30.69 3.91
N ASP A 268 -25.29 -31.17 3.11
CA ASP A 268 -25.61 -30.60 1.78
C ASP A 268 -26.37 -29.27 1.86
N LEU A 269 -26.76 -28.87 3.07
CA LEU A 269 -27.47 -27.63 3.39
C LEU A 269 -26.85 -26.99 4.62
N THR A 270 -26.74 -25.67 4.61
CA THR A 270 -26.23 -24.90 5.77
C THR A 270 -27.15 -23.69 6.02
N ILE A 271 -27.51 -23.48 7.29
CA ILE A 271 -28.23 -22.30 7.73
C ILE A 271 -27.24 -21.16 7.92
N THR A 272 -27.36 -20.09 7.16
CA THR A 272 -26.42 -18.97 7.15
C THR A 272 -26.89 -17.75 7.92
N GLN A 273 -28.21 -17.62 8.10
CA GLN A 273 -28.80 -16.50 8.83
C GLN A 273 -30.15 -16.88 9.39
N ILE A 274 -30.45 -16.37 10.58
CA ILE A 274 -31.78 -16.38 11.17
C ILE A 274 -32.13 -14.97 11.60
N ILE A 275 -33.25 -14.44 11.10
CA ILE A 275 -33.80 -13.15 11.51
C ILE A 275 -35.02 -13.42 12.38
N ARG A 276 -34.98 -13.00 13.65
CA ARG A 276 -36.04 -13.13 14.64
C ARG A 276 -36.50 -11.76 15.09
N LYS A 277 -37.77 -11.42 14.84
CA LYS A 277 -38.35 -10.10 15.18
C LYS A 277 -37.46 -8.92 14.64
N GLY A 278 -36.98 -9.03 13.40
CA GLY A 278 -36.16 -8.00 12.74
C GLY A 278 -34.74 -7.89 13.25
N LYS A 279 -34.23 -8.84 14.06
CA LYS A 279 -32.85 -8.89 14.54
C LYS A 279 -32.18 -10.19 14.15
N GLN A 280 -30.92 -10.11 13.73
CA GLN A 280 -30.13 -11.29 13.43
C GLN A 280 -29.80 -12.07 14.70
N VAL A 281 -30.04 -13.38 14.68
CA VAL A 281 -29.69 -14.31 15.75
C VAL A 281 -28.27 -14.79 15.59
N ASN A 282 -27.51 -14.87 16.68
CA ASN A 282 -26.19 -15.47 16.65
C ASN A 282 -26.29 -16.99 16.44
N LEU A 283 -25.74 -17.48 15.33
CA LEU A 283 -25.86 -18.88 14.93
C LEU A 283 -24.98 -19.79 15.80
N ALA A 284 -25.59 -20.77 16.41
CA ALA A 284 -24.90 -21.87 17.11
C ALA A 284 -25.70 -23.18 16.87
N PRO A 285 -25.05 -24.36 16.90
CA PRO A 285 -25.73 -25.64 16.61
C PRO A 285 -26.94 -25.95 17.51
N ASP A 286 -26.98 -25.42 18.71
CA ASP A 286 -28.02 -25.57 19.72
C ASP A 286 -29.16 -24.54 19.60
N VAL A 287 -29.09 -23.61 18.67
CA VAL A 287 -30.15 -22.62 18.45
C VAL A 287 -31.38 -23.32 17.85
N HIS A 288 -32.54 -23.15 18.53
CA HIS A 288 -33.80 -23.68 18.08
C HIS A 288 -34.52 -22.70 17.14
N LEU A 289 -35.11 -23.24 16.09
CA LEU A 289 -35.99 -22.49 15.19
C LEU A 289 -37.34 -22.25 15.87
N LEU A 290 -37.85 -21.02 15.74
CA LEU A 290 -39.10 -20.60 16.33
C LEU A 290 -40.05 -20.09 15.23
N GLU A 291 -41.36 -20.11 15.56
CA GLU A 291 -42.37 -19.47 14.72
C GLU A 291 -42.05 -17.99 14.48
N GLY A 292 -42.17 -17.53 13.24
CA GLY A 292 -41.89 -16.17 12.81
C GLY A 292 -40.40 -15.90 12.53
N ASP A 293 -39.53 -16.90 12.64
CA ASP A 293 -38.15 -16.78 12.20
C ASP A 293 -38.09 -16.74 10.66
N THR A 294 -37.23 -15.85 10.12
CA THR A 294 -36.81 -15.92 8.71
C THR A 294 -35.45 -16.60 8.66
N VAL A 295 -35.39 -17.76 8.04
CA VAL A 295 -34.21 -18.61 7.96
C VAL A 295 -33.65 -18.58 6.56
N THR A 296 -32.38 -18.20 6.42
CA THR A 296 -31.66 -18.24 5.12
C THR A 296 -30.78 -19.49 5.07
N ILE A 297 -31.01 -20.27 4.04
CA ILE A 297 -30.29 -21.51 3.79
C ILE A 297 -29.44 -21.39 2.50
N ILE A 298 -28.33 -22.08 2.49
CA ILE A 298 -27.47 -22.26 1.32
C ILE A 298 -27.17 -23.74 1.17
N GLY A 299 -27.23 -24.23 -0.05
CA GLY A 299 -26.88 -25.61 -0.33
C GLY A 299 -26.94 -25.93 -1.81
N LEU A 300 -26.74 -27.21 -2.12
CA LEU A 300 -26.99 -27.72 -3.47
C LEU A 300 -28.46 -27.51 -3.83
N LEU A 301 -28.72 -27.24 -5.12
CA LEU A 301 -30.08 -26.94 -5.59
C LEU A 301 -31.09 -27.97 -5.14
N ASP A 302 -30.74 -29.28 -5.22
CA ASP A 302 -31.60 -30.36 -4.79
C ASP A 302 -31.92 -30.33 -3.29
N ALA A 303 -30.91 -30.10 -2.44
CA ALA A 303 -31.09 -30.01 -1.00
C ALA A 303 -31.94 -28.78 -0.61
N VAL A 304 -31.72 -27.66 -1.28
CA VAL A 304 -32.51 -26.42 -1.05
C VAL A 304 -33.94 -26.57 -1.52
N LEU A 305 -34.22 -27.26 -2.62
CA LEU A 305 -35.55 -27.53 -3.14
C LEU A 305 -36.32 -28.50 -2.22
N HIS A 306 -35.63 -29.46 -1.61
CA HIS A 306 -36.25 -30.42 -0.67
C HIS A 306 -36.39 -29.88 0.77
N PHE A 307 -35.90 -28.67 1.03
CA PHE A 307 -36.07 -28.01 2.31
C PHE A 307 -37.49 -27.39 2.49
N GLU A 308 -38.28 -27.31 1.43
CA GLU A 308 -39.67 -26.88 1.53
C GLU A 308 -40.48 -27.92 2.31
N ALA A 309 -40.86 -27.58 3.54
CA ALA A 309 -41.75 -28.36 4.38
C ALA A 309 -43.06 -27.61 4.59
N PRO A 310 -44.16 -28.32 4.92
CA PRO A 310 -45.43 -27.68 5.29
C PRO A 310 -45.22 -26.65 6.41
N GLY A 311 -45.74 -25.44 6.24
CA GLY A 311 -45.56 -24.33 7.17
C GLY A 311 -44.30 -23.50 6.97
N MET A 312 -43.60 -23.67 5.86
CA MET A 312 -42.51 -22.79 5.45
C MET A 312 -42.89 -22.03 4.18
N LYS A 313 -42.72 -20.71 4.20
CA LYS A 313 -43.03 -19.85 3.08
C LYS A 313 -41.77 -19.18 2.59
N GLU A 314 -41.43 -19.40 1.34
CA GLU A 314 -40.28 -18.69 0.69
C GLU A 314 -40.55 -17.18 0.70
N THR A 315 -39.53 -16.42 0.99
CA THR A 315 -39.56 -14.95 1.01
C THR A 315 -38.41 -14.37 0.20
N ASP A 316 -38.70 -13.30 -0.55
CA ASP A 316 -37.74 -12.53 -1.32
C ASP A 316 -37.14 -11.36 -0.49
N ASP A 317 -37.10 -11.49 0.85
CA ASP A 317 -36.52 -10.46 1.69
C ASP A 317 -35.04 -10.22 1.35
N SER A 318 -34.77 -9.04 0.83
CA SER A 318 -33.42 -8.65 0.38
C SER A 318 -32.38 -8.58 1.52
N GLU A 319 -32.80 -8.35 2.76
CA GLU A 319 -31.92 -8.41 3.93
C GLU A 319 -31.59 -9.86 4.32
N ALA A 320 -32.59 -10.74 4.24
CA ALA A 320 -32.41 -12.16 4.53
C ALA A 320 -31.52 -12.85 3.47
N LEU A 321 -31.58 -12.43 2.21
CA LEU A 321 -30.78 -12.98 1.12
C LEU A 321 -29.35 -12.39 1.02
N LYS A 322 -28.98 -11.45 1.88
CA LYS A 322 -27.68 -10.82 1.89
C LYS A 322 -26.64 -11.73 2.54
N LEU A 323 -25.76 -12.31 1.72
CA LEU A 323 -24.74 -13.24 2.18
C LEU A 323 -23.44 -12.50 2.53
N ASP A 324 -22.94 -12.77 3.73
CA ASP A 324 -21.59 -12.36 4.14
C ASP A 324 -20.55 -13.30 3.49
N VAL A 325 -20.03 -12.91 2.33
CA VAL A 325 -18.93 -13.61 1.67
C VAL A 325 -17.61 -13.11 2.25
N ILE A 326 -16.79 -14.05 2.74
CA ILE A 326 -15.47 -13.74 3.27
C ILE A 326 -14.37 -14.48 2.50
N LYS A 327 -13.19 -13.91 2.54
CA LYS A 327 -11.94 -14.53 2.09
C LYS A 327 -11.12 -14.92 3.30
N GLN A 328 -10.78 -16.20 3.45
CA GLN A 328 -10.09 -16.74 4.61
C GLN A 328 -8.92 -17.63 4.21
N GLU A 329 -7.74 -17.36 4.74
CA GLU A 329 -6.57 -18.22 4.58
C GLU A 329 -6.56 -19.27 5.70
N ILE A 330 -6.40 -20.54 5.32
CA ILE A 330 -6.31 -21.70 6.24
C ILE A 330 -5.04 -22.48 5.98
N VAL A 331 -4.60 -23.20 7.00
CA VAL A 331 -3.49 -24.16 6.93
C VAL A 331 -4.07 -25.55 7.12
N LEU A 332 -3.77 -26.48 6.21
CA LEU A 332 -4.26 -27.85 6.26
C LEU A 332 -3.58 -28.65 7.36
N THR A 333 -4.35 -29.45 8.11
CA THR A 333 -3.81 -30.38 9.12
C THR A 333 -3.46 -31.73 8.56
N ASN A 334 -4.06 -32.14 7.45
CA ASN A 334 -3.89 -33.45 6.84
C ASN A 334 -3.66 -33.36 5.33
N ASN A 335 -3.30 -34.49 4.73
CA ASN A 335 -3.28 -34.62 3.27
C ASN A 335 -4.70 -34.84 2.75
N PHE A 336 -5.05 -34.16 1.67
CA PHE A 336 -6.37 -34.26 1.04
C PHE A 336 -6.24 -34.59 -0.45
N SER A 337 -7.17 -35.43 -0.95
CA SER A 337 -7.29 -35.74 -2.37
C SER A 337 -7.88 -34.58 -3.15
N LEU A 338 -7.76 -34.62 -4.48
CA LEU A 338 -8.37 -33.62 -5.37
C LEU A 338 -9.91 -33.65 -5.30
N ASP A 339 -10.51 -34.78 -4.90
CA ASP A 339 -11.98 -34.89 -4.73
C ASP A 339 -12.53 -33.94 -3.68
N VAL A 340 -11.75 -33.69 -2.60
CA VAL A 340 -12.13 -32.71 -1.57
C VAL A 340 -12.25 -31.31 -2.16
N ILE A 341 -11.35 -30.94 -3.08
CA ILE A 341 -11.37 -29.64 -3.76
C ILE A 341 -12.63 -29.51 -4.61
N LYS A 342 -12.98 -30.57 -5.36
CA LYS A 342 -14.19 -30.61 -6.16
C LYS A 342 -15.43 -30.48 -5.30
N HIS A 343 -15.48 -31.22 -4.18
CA HIS A 343 -16.58 -31.16 -3.23
C HIS A 343 -16.75 -29.77 -2.57
N LEU A 344 -15.63 -29.08 -2.26
CA LEU A 344 -15.69 -27.71 -1.75
C LEU A 344 -16.30 -26.74 -2.78
N SER A 345 -15.92 -26.88 -4.06
CA SER A 345 -16.45 -26.02 -5.13
C SER A 345 -17.94 -26.30 -5.39
N GLU A 346 -18.36 -27.57 -5.30
CA GLU A 346 -19.77 -27.96 -5.40
C GLU A 346 -20.60 -27.37 -4.24
N ASN A 347 -19.99 -27.25 -3.06
CA ASN A 347 -20.62 -26.69 -1.85
C ASN A 347 -20.40 -25.18 -1.65
N GLY A 348 -19.98 -24.44 -2.67
CA GLY A 348 -19.92 -22.97 -2.65
C GLY A 348 -18.72 -22.34 -2.00
N ILE A 349 -17.68 -23.11 -1.84
CA ILE A 349 -16.40 -22.59 -1.38
C ILE A 349 -15.43 -22.64 -2.55
N VAL A 350 -14.97 -21.48 -2.99
CA VAL A 350 -13.95 -21.38 -4.03
C VAL A 350 -12.57 -21.31 -3.37
N ILE A 351 -11.66 -22.15 -3.83
CA ILE A 351 -10.26 -22.04 -3.48
C ILE A 351 -9.62 -21.06 -4.44
N SER A 352 -9.39 -19.81 -3.99
CA SER A 352 -8.81 -18.76 -4.82
C SER A 352 -7.31 -18.89 -4.99
N GLU A 353 -6.63 -19.57 -4.04
CA GLU A 353 -5.19 -19.75 -4.07
C GLU A 353 -4.78 -20.98 -3.25
N ARG A 354 -3.77 -21.70 -3.77
CA ARG A 354 -3.15 -22.87 -3.12
C ARG A 354 -1.66 -22.65 -3.07
N ARG A 355 -1.03 -22.80 -1.91
CA ARG A 355 0.40 -22.62 -1.75
C ARG A 355 1.01 -23.75 -0.91
N ARG A 356 2.22 -24.17 -1.28
CA ARG A 356 3.11 -25.02 -0.52
C ARG A 356 4.48 -24.38 -0.46
N ASP A 357 5.01 -24.15 0.73
CA ASP A 357 6.31 -23.47 0.92
C ASP A 357 6.44 -22.17 0.09
N ASN A 358 5.35 -21.40 -0.07
CA ASN A 358 5.20 -20.19 -0.90
C ASN A 358 5.14 -20.40 -2.42
N ASP A 359 5.27 -21.61 -2.93
CA ASP A 359 5.03 -21.89 -4.33
C ASP A 359 3.52 -22.09 -4.58
N VAL A 360 2.99 -21.45 -5.61
CA VAL A 360 1.60 -21.64 -6.03
C VAL A 360 1.46 -23.05 -6.63
N LEU A 361 0.56 -23.84 -6.05
CA LEU A 361 0.26 -25.18 -6.54
C LEU A 361 -0.65 -25.11 -7.77
N SER A 362 -0.37 -25.97 -8.75
CA SER A 362 -1.27 -26.18 -9.89
C SER A 362 -2.55 -26.93 -9.46
N GLU A 363 -3.60 -26.84 -10.30
CA GLU A 363 -4.91 -27.40 -9.97
C GLU A 363 -4.92 -28.93 -9.85
N ASP A 364 -3.99 -29.60 -10.47
CA ASP A 364 -3.82 -31.06 -10.51
C ASP A 364 -2.94 -31.64 -9.39
N GLN A 365 -2.35 -30.80 -8.55
CA GLN A 365 -1.52 -31.27 -7.43
C GLN A 365 -2.35 -31.58 -6.19
N ALA A 366 -2.12 -32.77 -5.60
CA ALA A 366 -2.73 -33.18 -4.35
C ALA A 366 -2.28 -32.27 -3.18
N LEU A 367 -3.23 -31.98 -2.29
CA LEU A 367 -3.01 -31.17 -1.10
C LEU A 367 -2.31 -31.96 0.00
N LYS A 368 -1.35 -31.36 0.67
CA LYS A 368 -0.61 -31.95 1.79
C LYS A 368 -0.85 -31.16 3.08
N ALA A 369 -0.59 -31.81 4.20
CA ALA A 369 -0.52 -31.12 5.48
C ALA A 369 0.45 -29.93 5.40
N LEU A 370 0.09 -28.84 6.06
CA LEU A 370 0.78 -27.54 6.04
C LEU A 370 0.66 -26.76 4.73
N ASP A 371 -0.07 -27.24 3.74
CA ASP A 371 -0.43 -26.40 2.59
C ASP A 371 -1.36 -25.27 3.03
N HIS A 372 -1.20 -24.12 2.41
CA HIS A 372 -2.04 -22.95 2.60
C HIS A 372 -3.11 -22.89 1.54
N LEU A 373 -4.35 -22.74 1.95
CA LEU A 373 -5.49 -22.52 1.05
C LEU A 373 -6.15 -21.20 1.36
N THR A 374 -6.45 -20.43 0.33
CA THR A 374 -7.29 -19.24 0.44
C THR A 374 -8.70 -19.61 -0.01
N LEU A 375 -9.62 -19.67 0.93
CA LEU A 375 -11.03 -19.98 0.70
C LEU A 375 -11.83 -18.70 0.53
N VAL A 376 -12.76 -18.69 -0.43
CA VAL A 376 -13.74 -17.61 -0.63
C VAL A 376 -15.13 -18.22 -0.66
N GLY A 377 -16.01 -17.72 0.19
CA GLY A 377 -17.37 -18.24 0.30
C GLY A 377 -18.14 -17.63 1.48
N PRO A 378 -19.39 -18.05 1.71
CA PRO A 378 -20.17 -17.61 2.84
C PRO A 378 -19.48 -17.92 4.17
N LYS A 379 -19.48 -16.94 5.08
CA LYS A 379 -18.79 -17.01 6.38
C LYS A 379 -19.13 -18.27 7.19
N ALA A 380 -20.39 -18.66 7.22
CA ALA A 380 -20.85 -19.86 7.94
C ALA A 380 -20.26 -21.14 7.33
N LEU A 381 -20.26 -21.27 6.00
CA LEU A 381 -19.67 -22.41 5.28
C LEU A 381 -18.18 -22.50 5.48
N ILE A 382 -17.47 -21.38 5.39
CA ILE A 382 -16.02 -21.32 5.63
C ILE A 382 -15.71 -21.76 7.06
N ALA A 383 -16.43 -21.25 8.06
CA ALA A 383 -16.22 -21.61 9.46
C ALA A 383 -16.39 -23.12 9.73
N LYS A 384 -17.37 -23.77 9.07
CA LYS A 384 -17.61 -25.21 9.14
C LYS A 384 -16.51 -26.00 8.43
N THR A 385 -16.11 -25.57 7.25
CA THR A 385 -15.07 -26.20 6.43
C THR A 385 -13.70 -26.14 7.08
N VAL A 386 -13.37 -25.01 7.70
CA VAL A 386 -12.09 -24.84 8.42
C VAL A 386 -11.94 -25.91 9.50
N LYS A 387 -12.99 -26.19 10.29
CA LYS A 387 -12.94 -27.22 11.34
C LYS A 387 -12.65 -28.63 10.81
N LYS A 388 -13.00 -28.91 9.54
CA LYS A 388 -12.78 -30.21 8.89
C LYS A 388 -11.41 -30.30 8.20
N LEU A 389 -10.92 -29.21 7.64
CA LEU A 389 -9.70 -29.21 6.82
C LEU A 389 -8.43 -28.80 7.59
N GLY A 390 -8.57 -27.96 8.60
CA GLY A 390 -7.41 -27.42 9.28
C GLY A 390 -7.76 -26.32 10.26
N TYR A 391 -6.91 -25.30 10.31
CA TYR A 391 -7.12 -24.14 11.17
C TYR A 391 -6.96 -22.84 10.38
N VAL A 392 -7.67 -21.80 10.83
CA VAL A 392 -7.46 -20.47 10.31
C VAL A 392 -6.01 -20.09 10.57
N LYS A 393 -5.31 -19.66 9.52
CA LYS A 393 -4.04 -18.98 9.74
C LYS A 393 -4.36 -17.75 10.56
N ASP A 394 -4.06 -17.84 11.86
CA ASP A 394 -4.30 -16.73 12.76
C ASP A 394 -3.41 -15.58 12.29
N THR A 395 -4.04 -14.64 11.61
CA THR A 395 -3.45 -13.33 11.39
C THR A 395 -3.61 -12.60 12.70
N GLY A 396 -2.81 -12.99 13.70
CA GLY A 396 -2.85 -12.40 15.03
C GLY A 396 -3.00 -10.89 14.95
N THR A 397 -3.80 -10.34 15.84
CA THR A 397 -4.03 -8.88 15.91
C THR A 397 -2.84 -8.15 16.51
N GLU A 398 -1.97 -8.89 17.20
CA GLU A 398 -0.82 -8.33 17.91
C GLU A 398 0.46 -8.38 17.07
N THR A 399 1.24 -7.34 17.20
CA THR A 399 2.54 -7.21 16.53
C THR A 399 3.62 -7.82 17.39
N ASP A 400 4.47 -8.67 16.83
CA ASP A 400 5.69 -9.14 17.49
C ASP A 400 6.73 -8.02 17.53
N VAL A 401 6.61 -7.17 18.57
CA VAL A 401 7.47 -5.99 18.74
C VAL A 401 8.92 -6.40 18.94
N SER A 402 9.18 -7.53 19.61
CA SER A 402 10.55 -8.03 19.85
C SER A 402 11.24 -8.38 18.54
N PHE A 403 10.56 -9.11 17.67
CA PHE A 403 11.07 -9.51 16.37
C PHE A 403 11.35 -8.29 15.48
N ILE A 404 10.41 -7.33 15.42
CA ILE A 404 10.57 -6.11 14.64
C ILE A 404 11.73 -5.26 15.17
N SER A 405 11.84 -5.12 16.50
CA SER A 405 12.92 -4.35 17.12
C SER A 405 14.30 -4.96 16.83
N ILE A 406 14.43 -6.28 16.92
CA ILE A 406 15.67 -6.98 16.55
C ILE A 406 15.97 -6.76 15.06
N GLY A 407 14.96 -6.86 14.19
CA GLY A 407 15.11 -6.61 12.75
C GLY A 407 15.58 -5.18 12.44
N LEU A 408 15.06 -4.18 13.17
CA LEU A 408 15.52 -2.79 13.07
C LEU A 408 16.96 -2.65 13.56
N VAL A 409 17.32 -3.23 14.71
CA VAL A 409 18.71 -3.17 15.22
C VAL A 409 19.67 -3.79 14.22
N VAL A 410 19.39 -5.00 13.72
CA VAL A 410 20.22 -5.67 12.72
C VAL A 410 20.33 -4.81 11.45
N GLY A 411 19.22 -4.29 10.97
CA GLY A 411 19.20 -3.41 9.80
C GLY A 411 20.03 -2.15 10.01
N LEU A 412 19.86 -1.45 11.12
CA LEU A 412 20.63 -0.23 11.42
C LEU A 412 22.13 -0.51 11.56
N LEU A 413 22.52 -1.65 12.13
CA LEU A 413 23.91 -2.08 12.19
C LEU A 413 24.50 -2.34 10.79
N ILE A 414 23.74 -3.00 9.91
CA ILE A 414 24.13 -3.17 8.49
C ILE A 414 24.27 -1.81 7.82
N GLY A 415 23.33 -0.90 8.07
CA GLY A 415 23.36 0.46 7.51
C GLY A 415 24.56 1.31 7.96
N ALA A 416 25.08 1.04 9.15
CA ALA A 416 26.25 1.74 9.71
C ALA A 416 27.58 1.30 9.05
N ILE A 417 27.59 0.17 8.33
CA ILE A 417 28.78 -0.29 7.62
C ILE A 417 29.09 0.70 6.49
N SER A 418 30.29 1.27 6.51
CA SER A 418 30.76 2.19 5.49
C SER A 418 31.96 1.60 4.74
N PHE A 419 31.97 1.78 3.43
CA PHE A 419 33.08 1.44 2.56
C PHE A 419 33.60 2.71 1.92
N VAL A 420 34.92 2.88 1.88
CA VAL A 420 35.53 4.03 1.21
C VAL A 420 35.91 3.63 -0.22
N VAL A 421 35.27 4.25 -1.21
CA VAL A 421 35.56 4.05 -2.62
C VAL A 421 36.05 5.36 -3.21
N SER A 422 37.28 5.38 -3.70
CA SER A 422 37.92 6.59 -4.25
C SER A 422 37.91 7.80 -3.32
N GLY A 423 38.07 7.58 -2.00
CA GLY A 423 38.04 8.64 -0.99
C GLY A 423 36.64 9.09 -0.53
N ILE A 424 35.58 8.55 -1.12
CA ILE A 424 34.20 8.86 -0.76
C ILE A 424 33.64 7.75 0.16
N PRO A 425 33.20 8.07 1.39
CA PRO A 425 32.55 7.08 2.25
C PRO A 425 31.15 6.74 1.70
N ILE A 426 30.98 5.52 1.21
CA ILE A 426 29.69 5.00 0.78
C ILE A 426 29.11 4.20 1.93
N THR A 427 27.95 4.64 2.42
CA THR A 427 27.17 3.96 3.46
C THR A 427 25.73 3.83 3.01
N LEU A 428 25.08 2.75 3.40
CA LEU A 428 23.64 2.59 3.19
C LEU A 428 22.83 3.51 4.12
N GLY A 429 23.47 4.01 5.19
CA GLY A 429 22.81 4.83 6.21
C GLY A 429 21.70 4.09 6.97
N SER A 430 21.03 4.79 7.88
CA SER A 430 19.93 4.24 8.66
C SER A 430 18.77 3.75 7.78
N GLY A 431 18.48 4.44 6.69
CA GLY A 431 17.39 4.08 5.78
C GLY A 431 17.65 2.81 4.98
N GLY A 432 18.79 2.73 4.30
CA GLY A 432 19.15 1.54 3.52
C GLY A 432 19.31 0.29 4.41
N GLY A 433 19.89 0.48 5.58
CA GLY A 433 20.01 -0.59 6.58
C GLY A 433 18.66 -1.08 7.09
N ALA A 434 17.77 -0.19 7.49
CA ALA A 434 16.43 -0.55 7.95
C ALA A 434 15.61 -1.25 6.83
N LEU A 435 15.80 -0.85 5.56
CA LEU A 435 15.17 -1.54 4.42
C LEU A 435 15.65 -2.99 4.32
N ILE A 436 16.97 -3.22 4.39
CA ILE A 436 17.54 -4.57 4.33
C ILE A 436 17.09 -5.40 5.53
N GLY A 437 17.10 -4.83 6.74
CA GLY A 437 16.53 -5.49 7.93
C GLY A 437 15.08 -5.90 7.70
N GLY A 438 14.25 -5.00 7.20
CA GLY A 438 12.86 -5.31 6.85
C GLY A 438 12.74 -6.44 5.83
N LEU A 439 13.51 -6.40 4.74
CA LEU A 439 13.51 -7.44 3.69
C LEU A 439 13.83 -8.84 4.26
N LEU A 440 14.89 -8.94 5.04
CA LEU A 440 15.35 -10.22 5.61
C LEU A 440 14.34 -10.77 6.62
N PHE A 441 13.84 -9.89 7.52
CA PHE A 441 12.89 -10.28 8.56
C PHE A 441 11.50 -10.56 8.00
N GLY A 442 11.04 -9.82 6.99
CA GLY A 442 9.79 -10.11 6.27
C GLY A 442 9.86 -11.44 5.53
N TYR A 443 10.97 -11.73 4.86
CA TYR A 443 11.20 -13.04 4.22
C TYR A 443 11.27 -14.19 5.23
N TYR A 444 11.93 -13.98 6.38
CA TYR A 444 12.00 -14.99 7.43
C TYR A 444 10.61 -15.29 8.00
N GLN A 445 9.81 -14.25 8.29
CA GLN A 445 8.44 -14.40 8.79
C GLN A 445 7.53 -15.15 7.82
N ASP A 446 7.65 -14.87 6.53
CA ASP A 446 6.88 -15.54 5.50
C ASP A 446 7.13 -17.06 5.47
N LYS A 447 8.35 -17.46 5.79
CA LYS A 447 8.73 -18.88 5.92
C LYS A 447 8.38 -19.50 7.28
N HIS A 448 8.31 -18.70 8.33
CA HIS A 448 8.08 -19.12 9.70
C HIS A 448 6.89 -18.36 10.28
N SER A 449 5.69 -18.70 9.82
CA SER A 449 4.44 -17.96 10.09
C SER A 449 4.09 -17.80 11.57
N ASN A 450 4.72 -18.56 12.46
CA ASN A 450 4.47 -18.51 13.92
C ASN A 450 5.27 -17.41 14.64
N TYR A 451 6.21 -16.76 13.97
CA TYR A 451 7.09 -15.74 14.57
C TYR A 451 7.10 -14.47 13.73
N GLY A 452 7.23 -13.34 14.41
CA GLY A 452 7.51 -12.08 13.76
C GLY A 452 6.32 -11.45 13.04
N LEU A 453 5.10 -11.78 13.46
CA LEU A 453 3.90 -11.24 12.83
C LEU A 453 3.85 -9.71 12.93
N MET A 454 3.67 -9.07 11.78
CA MET A 454 3.35 -7.65 11.65
C MET A 454 2.04 -7.49 10.89
N PRO A 455 0.89 -7.34 11.59
CA PRO A 455 -0.44 -7.23 10.96
C PRO A 455 -0.53 -6.12 9.93
N LYS A 456 -1.47 -6.25 8.99
CA LYS A 456 -1.68 -5.23 7.93
C LYS A 456 -1.89 -3.83 8.50
N ALA A 457 -2.63 -3.71 9.62
CA ALA A 457 -2.87 -2.44 10.29
C ALA A 457 -1.58 -1.80 10.80
N THR A 458 -0.70 -2.59 11.44
CA THR A 458 0.61 -2.10 11.92
C THR A 458 1.52 -1.73 10.77
N ARG A 459 1.59 -2.54 9.69
CA ARG A 459 2.36 -2.20 8.48
C ARG A 459 1.88 -0.89 7.87
N TRP A 460 0.57 -0.73 7.73
CA TRP A 460 -0.02 0.50 7.23
C TRP A 460 0.32 1.69 8.13
N PHE A 461 0.19 1.54 9.46
CA PHE A 461 0.52 2.59 10.41
C PHE A 461 1.98 3.02 10.31
N CYS A 462 2.92 2.08 10.37
CA CYS A 462 4.35 2.37 10.24
C CYS A 462 4.68 3.02 8.90
N LYS A 463 4.11 2.52 7.79
CA LYS A 463 4.32 3.10 6.46
C LYS A 463 3.72 4.50 6.32
N SER A 464 2.46 4.67 6.68
CA SER A 464 1.74 5.91 6.42
C SER A 464 2.03 6.97 7.48
N VAL A 465 1.96 6.61 8.76
CA VAL A 465 2.19 7.57 9.84
C VAL A 465 3.67 7.83 10.04
N GLY A 466 4.52 6.79 9.98
CA GLY A 466 5.97 6.93 10.08
C GLY A 466 6.53 7.87 9.01
N LEU A 467 6.15 7.65 7.73
CA LEU A 467 6.56 8.55 6.64
C LEU A 467 6.06 9.97 6.87
N ASN A 468 4.79 10.16 7.20
CA ASN A 468 4.22 11.50 7.28
C ASN A 468 4.69 12.27 8.52
N LEU A 469 5.04 11.60 9.62
CA LEU A 469 5.71 12.25 10.76
C LEU A 469 7.13 12.69 10.38
N PHE A 470 7.89 11.85 9.68
CA PHE A 470 9.19 12.23 9.11
C PHE A 470 9.05 13.46 8.20
N ILE A 471 8.09 13.46 7.29
CA ILE A 471 7.84 14.54 6.34
C ILE A 471 7.34 15.83 7.02
N ALA A 472 6.52 15.73 8.08
CA ALA A 472 6.09 16.87 8.88
C ALA A 472 7.30 17.59 9.50
N ILE A 473 8.24 16.81 10.06
CA ILE A 473 9.48 17.36 10.65
C ILE A 473 10.31 18.05 9.56
N VAL A 474 10.50 17.41 8.39
CA VAL A 474 11.22 18.00 7.26
C VAL A 474 10.54 19.31 6.82
N GLY A 475 9.23 19.37 6.71
CA GLY A 475 8.49 20.57 6.34
C GLY A 475 8.65 21.71 7.35
N LEU A 476 8.50 21.40 8.65
CA LEU A 476 8.64 22.38 9.72
C LEU A 476 10.05 22.97 9.82
N THR A 477 11.08 22.15 9.67
CA THR A 477 12.47 22.60 9.74
C THR A 477 12.94 23.35 8.49
N SER A 478 12.27 23.15 7.33
CA SER A 478 12.68 23.70 6.04
C SER A 478 11.90 24.97 5.61
N GLY A 479 10.74 25.27 6.21
CA GLY A 479 9.83 26.31 5.71
C GLY A 479 10.38 27.74 5.80
N ALA A 480 11.27 28.02 6.74
CA ALA A 480 11.86 29.36 6.89
C ALA A 480 12.65 29.82 5.65
N SER A 481 13.27 28.89 4.91
CA SER A 481 14.01 29.12 3.66
C SER A 481 13.21 28.82 2.39
N PHE A 482 11.92 28.48 2.53
CA PHE A 482 11.08 28.02 1.40
C PHE A 482 11.06 29.00 0.22
N LEU A 483 10.76 30.28 0.48
CA LEU A 483 10.63 31.27 -0.60
C LEU A 483 11.95 31.54 -1.33
N SER A 484 13.06 31.65 -0.59
CA SER A 484 14.38 31.87 -1.19
C SER A 484 14.84 30.68 -2.03
N ALA A 485 14.61 29.46 -1.55
CA ALA A 485 14.94 28.27 -2.30
C ALA A 485 14.01 28.10 -3.53
N LEU A 486 12.72 28.40 -3.41
CA LEU A 486 11.79 28.35 -4.54
C LEU A 486 12.21 29.34 -5.64
N GLN A 487 12.63 30.54 -5.28
CA GLN A 487 13.10 31.55 -6.23
C GLN A 487 14.42 31.13 -6.93
N SER A 488 15.35 30.49 -6.19
CA SER A 488 16.63 30.05 -6.75
C SER A 488 16.51 28.81 -7.64
N MET A 489 15.63 27.88 -7.27
CA MET A 489 15.46 26.58 -7.96
C MET A 489 14.55 26.67 -9.19
N GLY A 490 13.47 27.40 -9.09
CA GLY A 490 12.53 27.80 -10.14
C GLY A 490 12.15 26.70 -11.14
N VAL A 491 11.97 27.13 -12.39
CA VAL A 491 11.56 26.28 -13.53
C VAL A 491 12.61 25.17 -13.85
N LYS A 492 13.88 25.40 -13.51
CA LYS A 492 14.98 24.44 -13.75
C LYS A 492 14.70 23.09 -13.09
N VAL A 493 14.32 23.08 -11.81
CA VAL A 493 14.03 21.85 -11.06
C VAL A 493 12.83 21.10 -11.65
N LEU A 494 11.79 21.82 -12.06
CA LEU A 494 10.62 21.23 -12.72
C LEU A 494 10.99 20.56 -14.04
N LEU A 495 11.76 21.24 -14.91
CA LEU A 495 12.17 20.68 -16.20
C LEU A 495 13.05 19.43 -16.03
N ILE A 496 14.01 19.49 -15.10
CA ILE A 496 14.85 18.33 -14.79
C ILE A 496 14.00 17.20 -14.22
N GLY A 497 13.05 17.50 -13.35
CA GLY A 497 12.10 16.51 -12.80
C GLY A 497 11.31 15.81 -13.90
N VAL A 498 10.81 16.55 -14.88
CA VAL A 498 10.13 15.97 -16.06
C VAL A 498 11.03 15.01 -16.81
N LEU A 499 12.28 15.39 -17.08
CA LEU A 499 13.25 14.56 -17.80
C LEU A 499 13.63 13.31 -17.00
N VAL A 500 13.88 13.44 -15.68
CA VAL A 500 14.18 12.31 -14.78
C VAL A 500 12.98 11.34 -14.68
N THR A 501 11.75 11.83 -14.78
CA THR A 501 10.56 10.99 -14.83
C THR A 501 10.44 10.25 -16.16
N ILE A 502 10.51 10.97 -17.29
CA ILE A 502 10.07 10.42 -18.58
C ILE A 502 11.18 9.62 -19.29
N LEU A 503 12.43 10.10 -19.28
CA LEU A 503 13.51 9.45 -20.04
C LEU A 503 13.79 8.01 -19.61
N PRO A 504 13.87 7.67 -18.29
CA PRO A 504 14.05 6.29 -17.86
C PRO A 504 12.89 5.39 -18.27
N HIS A 505 11.66 5.91 -18.22
CA HIS A 505 10.49 5.15 -18.65
C HIS A 505 10.52 4.86 -20.14
N ILE A 506 10.83 5.85 -21.00
CA ILE A 506 10.98 5.66 -22.45
C ILE A 506 12.05 4.61 -22.73
N ALA A 507 13.24 4.76 -22.16
CA ALA A 507 14.35 3.82 -22.36
C ALA A 507 13.95 2.40 -21.97
N SER A 508 13.23 2.25 -20.85
CA SER A 508 12.79 0.95 -20.34
C SER A 508 11.68 0.31 -21.19
N VAL A 509 10.78 1.10 -21.77
CA VAL A 509 9.78 0.61 -22.73
C VAL A 509 10.48 -0.02 -23.93
N TYR A 510 11.46 0.65 -24.51
CA TYR A 510 12.23 0.12 -25.66
C TYR A 510 13.06 -1.10 -25.26
N PHE A 511 13.74 -1.07 -24.12
CA PHE A 511 14.51 -2.21 -23.62
C PHE A 511 13.61 -3.44 -23.39
N GLY A 512 12.46 -3.26 -22.72
CA GLY A 512 11.48 -4.32 -22.49
C GLY A 512 10.96 -4.93 -23.80
N ARG A 513 10.66 -4.07 -24.77
CA ARG A 513 10.08 -4.49 -26.05
C ARG A 513 11.09 -5.20 -26.96
N PHE A 514 12.25 -4.58 -27.18
CA PHE A 514 13.20 -5.02 -28.22
C PHE A 514 14.26 -5.98 -27.70
N VAL A 515 14.71 -5.81 -26.43
CA VAL A 515 15.76 -6.66 -25.85
C VAL A 515 15.15 -7.85 -25.11
N LEU A 516 14.24 -7.60 -24.17
CA LEU A 516 13.64 -8.65 -23.35
C LEU A 516 12.49 -9.38 -24.04
N LYS A 517 11.95 -8.78 -25.12
CA LYS A 517 10.81 -9.30 -25.90
C LYS A 517 9.59 -9.58 -25.00
N LEU A 518 9.33 -8.68 -24.07
CA LEU A 518 8.14 -8.70 -23.22
C LEU A 518 6.92 -8.18 -24.01
N ASP A 519 5.75 -8.64 -23.64
CA ASP A 519 4.51 -8.03 -24.13
C ASP A 519 4.22 -6.68 -23.46
N ALA A 520 3.32 -5.90 -24.04
CA ALA A 520 3.02 -4.56 -23.56
C ALA A 520 2.41 -4.55 -22.14
N VAL A 521 1.63 -5.58 -21.76
CA VAL A 521 1.02 -5.69 -20.45
C VAL A 521 2.09 -5.87 -19.38
N ASP A 522 3.07 -6.76 -19.63
CA ASP A 522 4.18 -7.00 -18.70
C ASP A 522 5.09 -5.77 -18.59
N ILE A 523 5.39 -5.10 -19.72
CA ILE A 523 6.20 -3.87 -19.69
C ILE A 523 5.52 -2.79 -18.87
N ILE A 524 4.24 -2.50 -19.14
CA ILE A 524 3.52 -1.42 -18.47
C ILE A 524 3.31 -1.76 -16.98
N GLY A 525 2.85 -2.97 -16.66
CA GLY A 525 2.70 -3.41 -15.27
C GLY A 525 4.00 -3.36 -14.49
N SER A 526 5.10 -3.87 -15.08
CA SER A 526 6.43 -3.82 -14.48
C SER A 526 6.92 -2.40 -14.24
N LEU A 527 6.72 -1.47 -15.18
CA LEU A 527 7.15 -0.07 -15.04
C LEU A 527 6.29 0.72 -14.05
N CYS A 528 4.99 0.42 -13.92
CA CYS A 528 4.18 0.94 -12.82
C CYS A 528 4.79 0.52 -11.46
N GLY A 529 5.28 -0.72 -11.38
CA GLY A 529 5.94 -1.25 -10.18
C GLY A 529 7.34 -0.67 -9.98
N ALA A 530 8.23 -0.77 -10.98
CA ALA A 530 9.62 -0.31 -10.90
C ALA A 530 9.73 1.20 -10.57
N GLY A 531 8.79 2.00 -11.10
CA GLY A 531 8.65 3.42 -10.75
C GLY A 531 7.90 3.67 -9.44
N THR A 532 7.54 2.63 -8.67
CA THR A 532 6.79 2.71 -7.39
C THR A 532 5.47 3.49 -7.46
N CYS A 533 4.88 3.63 -8.65
CA CYS A 533 3.70 4.44 -8.90
C CYS A 533 2.40 3.62 -8.92
N THR A 534 1.81 3.33 -7.76
CA THR A 534 0.52 2.62 -7.66
C THR A 534 -0.61 3.38 -8.36
N ALA A 535 -0.55 4.72 -8.41
CA ALA A 535 -1.53 5.51 -9.14
C ALA A 535 -1.53 5.20 -10.64
N ALA A 536 -0.36 4.90 -11.21
CA ALA A 536 -0.25 4.50 -12.62
C ALA A 536 -0.87 3.11 -12.86
N LEU A 537 -0.65 2.16 -11.96
CA LEU A 537 -1.32 0.86 -12.03
C LEU A 537 -2.83 1.01 -11.99
N ASN A 538 -3.35 1.76 -11.02
CA ASN A 538 -4.79 1.99 -10.89
C ASN A 538 -5.37 2.65 -12.15
N GLY A 539 -4.68 3.65 -12.70
CA GLY A 539 -5.10 4.31 -13.93
C GLY A 539 -5.13 3.39 -15.16
N VAL A 540 -4.19 2.45 -15.25
CA VAL A 540 -4.16 1.46 -16.33
C VAL A 540 -5.23 0.38 -16.12
N VAL A 541 -5.41 -0.12 -14.89
CA VAL A 541 -6.45 -1.10 -14.54
C VAL A 541 -7.85 -0.55 -14.82
N GLU A 542 -8.10 0.72 -14.47
CA GLU A 542 -9.38 1.40 -14.72
C GLU A 542 -9.65 1.60 -16.22
N GLU A 543 -8.62 1.99 -17.00
CA GLU A 543 -8.76 2.24 -18.45
C GLU A 543 -9.05 0.98 -19.24
N TYR A 544 -8.39 -0.14 -18.89
CA TYR A 544 -8.49 -1.40 -19.61
C TYR A 544 -9.37 -2.43 -18.90
N GLU A 545 -10.06 -2.03 -17.83
CA GLU A 545 -10.98 -2.85 -17.02
C GLU A 545 -10.39 -4.22 -16.66
N SER A 546 -9.06 -4.29 -16.39
CA SER A 546 -8.38 -5.55 -16.12
C SER A 546 -7.26 -5.41 -15.12
N SER A 547 -7.24 -6.29 -14.13
CA SER A 547 -6.19 -6.37 -13.10
C SER A 547 -4.95 -7.18 -13.53
N ILE A 548 -4.88 -7.64 -14.79
CA ILE A 548 -3.78 -8.48 -15.31
C ILE A 548 -2.40 -7.80 -15.22
N PHE A 549 -2.36 -6.47 -15.25
CA PHE A 549 -1.15 -5.68 -15.07
C PHE A 549 -0.51 -5.85 -13.69
N ALA A 550 -1.31 -6.23 -12.67
CA ALA A 550 -0.83 -6.43 -11.31
C ALA A 550 0.13 -7.62 -11.19
N ILE A 551 0.09 -8.59 -12.11
CA ILE A 551 1.00 -9.74 -12.14
C ILE A 551 2.45 -9.26 -12.29
N ALA A 552 2.71 -8.39 -13.26
CA ALA A 552 4.04 -7.83 -13.49
C ALA A 552 4.38 -6.65 -12.56
N TYR A 553 3.36 -5.97 -12.04
CA TYR A 553 3.53 -4.88 -11.07
C TYR A 553 4.20 -5.36 -9.77
N THR A 554 3.76 -6.47 -9.19
CA THR A 554 4.21 -6.92 -7.87
C THR A 554 5.73 -7.14 -7.80
N PRO A 555 6.36 -7.95 -8.68
CA PRO A 555 7.82 -8.08 -8.67
C PRO A 555 8.53 -6.78 -9.05
N GLY A 556 7.97 -5.99 -9.98
CA GLY A 556 8.48 -4.67 -10.34
C GLY A 556 8.51 -3.72 -9.14
N TYR A 557 7.42 -3.68 -8.36
CA TYR A 557 7.29 -2.84 -7.17
C TYR A 557 8.28 -3.24 -6.06
N ALA A 558 8.48 -4.55 -5.86
CA ALA A 558 9.47 -5.05 -4.92
C ALA A 558 10.89 -4.55 -5.30
N MET A 559 11.26 -4.73 -6.56
CA MET A 559 12.56 -4.28 -7.08
C MET A 559 12.70 -2.75 -7.04
N GLY A 560 11.66 -2.02 -7.44
CA GLY A 560 11.65 -0.56 -7.44
C GLY A 560 11.89 0.03 -6.05
N ASN A 561 11.20 -0.47 -5.02
CA ASN A 561 11.40 -0.02 -3.64
C ASN A 561 12.84 -0.19 -3.17
N ILE A 562 13.48 -1.29 -3.52
CA ILE A 562 14.88 -1.57 -3.13
C ILE A 562 15.85 -0.69 -3.93
N LEU A 563 15.80 -0.81 -5.25
CA LEU A 563 16.78 -0.20 -6.14
C LEU A 563 16.74 1.33 -6.07
N LEU A 564 15.53 1.92 -6.12
CA LEU A 564 15.41 3.39 -6.09
C LEU A 564 15.80 3.96 -4.72
N THR A 565 15.51 3.25 -3.62
CA THR A 565 15.93 3.69 -2.29
C THR A 565 17.46 3.75 -2.17
N VAL A 566 18.17 2.78 -2.76
CA VAL A 566 19.63 2.74 -2.79
C VAL A 566 20.22 3.82 -3.71
N LEU A 567 19.49 4.27 -4.74
CA LEU A 567 19.96 5.35 -5.61
C LEU A 567 20.11 6.69 -4.89
N GLY A 568 19.29 6.97 -3.86
CA GLY A 568 19.34 8.21 -3.10
C GLY A 568 20.73 8.55 -2.57
N PRO A 569 21.34 7.69 -1.73
CA PRO A 569 22.71 7.87 -1.25
C PRO A 569 23.74 8.08 -2.36
N LEU A 570 23.68 7.27 -3.41
CA LEU A 570 24.65 7.32 -4.50
C LEU A 570 24.60 8.65 -5.27
N VAL A 571 23.39 9.08 -5.63
CA VAL A 571 23.19 10.32 -6.38
C VAL A 571 23.59 11.54 -5.55
N VAL A 572 23.18 11.58 -4.29
CA VAL A 572 23.48 12.68 -3.37
C VAL A 572 24.98 12.79 -3.12
N ALA A 573 25.67 11.67 -2.84
CA ALA A 573 27.12 11.66 -2.64
C ALA A 573 27.90 12.18 -3.87
N MET A 574 27.40 11.91 -5.09
CA MET A 574 28.02 12.40 -6.33
C MET A 574 27.71 13.87 -6.63
N CYS A 575 26.76 14.49 -5.94
CA CYS A 575 26.37 15.90 -6.09
C CYS A 575 26.84 16.78 -4.90
N ILE A 576 27.53 16.23 -3.91
CA ILE A 576 28.26 17.00 -2.91
C ILE A 576 29.57 17.46 -3.56
N HIS A 577 29.79 18.77 -3.57
CA HIS A 577 30.95 19.45 -4.19
C HIS A 577 31.93 19.90 -3.13
#